data_4ba916b3391215b4da6c6b7966d0bb22
#
_entry.id   4ba916b3391215b4da6c6b7966d0bb22
#
_cell.length_a   1.000
_cell.length_b   1.000
_cell.length_c   1.000
_cell.angle_alpha   90.00
_cell.angle_beta   90.00
_cell.angle_gamma   90.00
#
_symmetry.space_group_name_H-M   'P 1'
#
loop_
_entity.id
_entity.type
_entity.pdbx_description
1 polymer ?
#
loop_
_entity_poly.entity_id
_entity_poly.type
_entity_poly.pdbx_seq_one_letter_code
_entity_poly.pdbx_strand_id
1 'polypeptide(L)'
;MGAVQQRVARYTREVIRYGRESASVRDFARVMQVRLSQSKAGPVVCPRPVVRRVRTRALGEAVLRSHTTDISVLGELLVWDGYERAVAPMPAPRTVLDLGANTGLAALWFLRRWPDAHVVCVEPEVGNVATLRTNLQDLDARIVPHAVGGTRRTAQLTTTNGEFAFTITGTAGQGVPVEVVTMDDVLAVGDLPSIDLLKVDIEGAEAELFADCAGWIDRVRWMVVECHGGYDVEQLLADCKRGGAGFEVTDLDEKPGWGFSVVTARRVGTSSDPLS
;
A
#
# COMPACT_ATOMS: atom_id res chain seq x y z
N MET A 1 3.82 29.64 -9.67
CA MET A 1 2.70 29.66 -8.69
C MET A 1 3.28 29.65 -7.29
N GLY A 2 2.86 30.54 -6.39
CA GLY A 2 3.37 30.58 -5.02
C GLY A 2 2.89 29.41 -4.17
N ALA A 3 3.64 29.04 -3.12
CA ALA A 3 3.33 27.90 -2.25
C ALA A 3 1.89 27.92 -1.67
N VAL A 4 1.34 29.09 -1.41
CA VAL A 4 -0.05 29.25 -0.94
C VAL A 4 -1.05 28.85 -2.02
N GLN A 5 -0.83 29.26 -3.27
CA GLN A 5 -1.71 28.90 -4.39
C GLN A 5 -1.71 27.39 -4.65
N GLN A 6 -0.54 26.74 -4.54
CA GLN A 6 -0.44 25.29 -4.68
C GLN A 6 -1.20 24.54 -3.56
N ARG A 7 -1.09 25.03 -2.30
CA ARG A 7 -1.84 24.44 -1.18
C ARG A 7 -3.36 24.59 -1.35
N VAL A 8 -3.82 25.77 -1.77
CA VAL A 8 -5.25 26.01 -2.02
C VAL A 8 -5.75 25.12 -3.16
N ALA A 9 -5.03 25.04 -4.27
CA ALA A 9 -5.39 24.19 -5.41
C ALA A 9 -5.45 22.70 -5.00
N ARG A 10 -4.46 22.21 -4.23
CA ARG A 10 -4.44 20.87 -3.68
C ARG A 10 -5.69 20.60 -2.82
N TYR A 11 -5.95 21.45 -1.85
CA TYR A 11 -7.11 21.30 -0.95
C TYR A 11 -8.43 21.34 -1.71
N THR A 12 -8.57 22.25 -2.68
CA THR A 12 -9.77 22.33 -3.53
C THR A 12 -9.98 21.03 -4.31
N ARG A 13 -8.91 20.48 -4.88
CA ARG A 13 -8.96 19.19 -5.57
C ARG A 13 -9.42 18.06 -4.64
N GLU A 14 -8.85 17.97 -3.44
CA GLU A 14 -9.24 16.99 -2.41
C GLU A 14 -10.74 17.09 -2.09
N VAL A 15 -11.24 18.29 -1.79
CA VAL A 15 -12.66 18.52 -1.44
C VAL A 15 -13.59 18.10 -2.58
N ILE A 16 -13.27 18.48 -3.81
CA ILE A 16 -14.07 18.13 -5.00
C ILE A 16 -14.08 16.60 -5.22
N ARG A 17 -12.90 15.96 -5.16
CA ARG A 17 -12.78 14.53 -5.39
C ARG A 17 -13.47 13.73 -4.30
N TYR A 18 -13.24 14.02 -3.02
CA TYR A 18 -13.95 13.38 -1.93
C TYR A 18 -15.46 13.60 -2.01
N GLY A 19 -15.91 14.79 -2.41
CA GLY A 19 -17.34 15.05 -2.63
C GLY A 19 -17.96 14.21 -3.74
N ARG A 20 -17.23 14.00 -4.84
CA ARG A 20 -17.69 13.15 -5.97
C ARG A 20 -17.68 11.66 -5.62
N GLU A 21 -16.70 11.23 -4.86
CA GLU A 21 -16.52 9.84 -4.48
C GLU A 21 -17.43 9.41 -3.33
N SER A 22 -17.81 10.31 -2.43
CA SER A 22 -18.69 9.98 -1.31
C SER A 22 -20.10 9.61 -1.76
N ALA A 23 -20.65 8.54 -1.20
CA ALA A 23 -22.00 8.06 -1.56
C ALA A 23 -23.12 8.99 -1.06
N SER A 24 -22.84 9.79 -0.04
CA SER A 24 -23.79 10.74 0.56
C SER A 24 -23.07 11.96 1.14
N VAL A 25 -23.85 13.04 1.39
CA VAL A 25 -23.35 14.22 2.12
C VAL A 25 -22.83 13.84 3.52
N ARG A 26 -23.44 12.84 4.16
CA ARG A 26 -23.01 12.34 5.47
C ARG A 26 -21.65 11.66 5.36
N ASP A 27 -21.42 10.86 4.33
CA ASP A 27 -20.12 10.20 4.11
C ASP A 27 -19.06 11.23 3.79
N PHE A 28 -19.37 12.22 2.94
CA PHE A 28 -18.46 13.34 2.68
C PHE A 28 -18.08 14.08 3.96
N ALA A 29 -19.04 14.41 4.82
CA ALA A 29 -18.78 15.10 6.08
C ALA A 29 -17.85 14.26 7.00
N ARG A 30 -18.01 12.94 7.03
CA ARG A 30 -17.16 12.02 7.79
C ARG A 30 -15.73 11.96 7.23
N VAL A 31 -15.59 11.85 5.90
CA VAL A 31 -14.27 11.91 5.24
C VAL A 31 -13.58 13.24 5.56
N MET A 32 -14.31 14.36 5.44
CA MET A 32 -13.76 15.67 5.75
C MET A 32 -13.41 15.83 7.22
N GLN A 33 -14.15 15.22 8.16
CA GLN A 33 -13.79 15.22 9.57
C GLN A 33 -12.44 14.51 9.79
N VAL A 34 -12.24 13.34 9.18
CA VAL A 34 -10.95 12.61 9.24
C VAL A 34 -9.85 13.44 8.57
N ARG A 35 -10.13 14.07 7.42
CA ARG A 35 -9.16 14.92 6.71
C ARG A 35 -8.73 16.13 7.53
N LEU A 36 -9.67 16.79 8.17
CA LEU A 36 -9.41 17.97 9.00
C LEU A 36 -8.68 17.64 10.30
N SER A 37 -8.80 16.40 10.81
CA SER A 37 -8.06 15.98 12.01
C SER A 37 -6.55 16.11 11.86
N GLN A 38 -6.03 15.99 10.64
CA GLN A 38 -4.60 16.16 10.31
C GLN A 38 -4.21 17.62 10.00
N SER A 39 -5.14 18.55 10.06
CA SER A 39 -4.88 19.95 9.81
C SER A 39 -4.53 20.70 11.11
N LYS A 40 -4.08 21.96 10.98
CA LYS A 40 -3.89 22.86 12.14
C LYS A 40 -5.18 23.06 12.96
N ALA A 41 -6.35 22.87 12.35
CA ALA A 41 -7.64 22.91 13.02
C ALA A 41 -8.03 21.57 13.67
N GLY A 42 -7.21 20.52 13.49
CA GLY A 42 -7.44 19.18 14.01
C GLY A 42 -7.82 19.13 15.49
N PRO A 43 -7.08 19.77 16.39
CA PRO A 43 -7.40 19.79 17.82
C PRO A 43 -8.77 20.40 18.15
N VAL A 44 -9.30 21.27 17.30
CA VAL A 44 -10.62 21.91 17.48
C VAL A 44 -11.72 21.06 16.83
N VAL A 45 -11.50 20.59 15.60
CA VAL A 45 -12.51 19.87 14.80
C VAL A 45 -12.66 18.41 15.23
N CYS A 46 -11.56 17.81 15.67
CA CYS A 46 -11.49 16.41 16.08
C CYS A 46 -10.55 16.29 17.29
N PRO A 47 -10.96 16.76 18.49
CA PRO A 47 -10.10 16.81 19.68
C PRO A 47 -9.75 15.43 20.25
N ARG A 48 -10.46 14.40 19.83
CA ARG A 48 -10.22 13.01 20.23
C ARG A 48 -10.19 12.12 18.98
N PRO A 49 -9.42 11.02 19.00
CA PRO A 49 -9.46 10.02 17.94
C PRO A 49 -10.88 9.51 17.70
N VAL A 50 -11.27 9.44 16.44
CA VAL A 50 -12.57 8.91 16.03
C VAL A 50 -12.38 7.88 14.91
N VAL A 51 -13.27 6.91 14.88
CA VAL A 51 -13.40 5.94 13.79
C VAL A 51 -14.68 6.27 13.01
N ARG A 52 -14.61 6.28 11.70
CA ARG A 52 -15.72 6.59 10.82
C ARG A 52 -15.91 5.49 9.77
N ARG A 53 -17.11 4.94 9.72
CA ARG A 53 -17.56 4.17 8.56
C ARG A 53 -18.02 5.16 7.50
N VAL A 54 -17.46 5.06 6.31
CA VAL A 54 -17.78 5.89 5.16
C VAL A 54 -18.09 4.99 3.97
N ARG A 55 -18.94 5.47 3.08
CA ARG A 55 -19.20 4.78 1.81
C ARG A 55 -18.75 5.67 0.67
N THR A 56 -17.87 5.11 -0.18
CA THR A 56 -17.41 5.76 -1.40
C THR A 56 -17.76 4.92 -2.63
N ARG A 57 -17.74 5.55 -3.81
CA ARG A 57 -18.02 4.84 -5.06
C ARG A 57 -16.97 3.80 -5.40
N ALA A 58 -15.70 4.16 -5.21
CA ALA A 58 -14.58 3.31 -5.56
C ALA A 58 -14.36 2.16 -4.57
N LEU A 59 -14.57 2.38 -3.25
CA LEU A 59 -14.27 1.38 -2.23
C LEU A 59 -15.51 0.66 -1.69
N GLY A 60 -16.72 1.19 -1.92
CA GLY A 60 -17.88 0.78 -1.15
C GLY A 60 -17.78 1.26 0.29
N GLU A 61 -18.07 0.42 1.27
CA GLU A 61 -17.92 0.75 2.69
C GLU A 61 -16.47 0.57 3.15
N ALA A 62 -15.96 1.57 3.86
CA ALA A 62 -14.62 1.56 4.45
C ALA A 62 -14.64 2.18 5.84
N VAL A 63 -13.72 1.75 6.69
CA VAL A 63 -13.47 2.31 8.02
C VAL A 63 -12.23 3.18 7.94
N LEU A 64 -12.34 4.42 8.40
CA LEU A 64 -11.26 5.39 8.48
C LEU A 64 -11.05 5.83 9.94
N ARG A 65 -9.81 5.98 10.34
CA ARG A 65 -9.40 6.49 11.66
C ARG A 65 -8.86 7.92 11.50
N SER A 66 -9.24 8.80 12.40
CA SER A 66 -8.64 10.13 12.48
C SER A 66 -7.26 10.07 13.14
N HIS A 67 -6.40 11.04 12.87
CA HIS A 67 -5.03 11.15 13.40
C HIS A 67 -4.13 9.96 12.98
N THR A 68 -4.40 9.35 11.82
CA THR A 68 -3.61 8.27 11.22
C THR A 68 -3.38 8.56 9.75
N THR A 69 -2.61 7.71 9.06
CA THR A 69 -2.36 7.81 7.61
C THR A 69 -3.56 7.42 6.74
N ASP A 70 -4.66 6.92 7.30
CA ASP A 70 -5.82 6.43 6.54
C ASP A 70 -6.33 7.44 5.50
N ILE A 71 -6.34 8.73 5.84
CA ILE A 71 -6.79 9.77 4.91
C ILE A 71 -5.77 10.06 3.78
N SER A 72 -4.50 9.82 4.02
CA SER A 72 -3.45 9.95 3.01
C SER A 72 -3.58 8.83 1.98
N VAL A 73 -3.70 7.58 2.44
CA VAL A 73 -3.95 6.42 1.56
C VAL A 73 -5.27 6.58 0.80
N LEU A 74 -6.33 7.05 1.45
CA LEU A 74 -7.59 7.36 0.75
C LEU A 74 -7.39 8.43 -0.34
N GLY A 75 -6.54 9.42 -0.08
CA GLY A 75 -6.18 10.46 -1.06
C GLY A 75 -5.46 9.90 -2.28
N GLU A 76 -4.52 8.99 -2.08
CA GLU A 76 -3.80 8.31 -3.17
C GLU A 76 -4.75 7.53 -4.07
N LEU A 77 -5.71 6.83 -3.49
CA LEU A 77 -6.69 6.05 -4.22
C LEU A 77 -7.74 6.91 -4.94
N LEU A 78 -8.25 7.98 -4.30
CA LEU A 78 -9.43 8.70 -4.80
C LEU A 78 -9.14 10.07 -5.41
N VAL A 79 -8.01 10.69 -5.06
CA VAL A 79 -7.71 12.08 -5.44
C VAL A 79 -6.58 12.18 -6.45
N TRP A 80 -5.54 11.36 -6.26
CA TRP A 80 -4.30 11.47 -7.03
C TRP A 80 -4.22 10.49 -8.20
N ASP A 81 -5.18 9.56 -8.31
CA ASP A 81 -5.28 8.55 -9.37
C ASP A 81 -4.00 7.69 -9.53
N GLY A 82 -3.19 7.58 -8.47
CA GLY A 82 -1.88 6.90 -8.52
C GLY A 82 -2.04 5.41 -8.83
N TYR A 83 -2.89 4.73 -8.11
CA TYR A 83 -3.17 3.31 -8.33
C TYR A 83 -3.87 3.03 -9.66
N GLU A 84 -4.85 3.88 -10.05
CA GLU A 84 -5.53 3.73 -11.33
C GLU A 84 -4.55 3.79 -12.50
N ARG A 85 -3.60 4.74 -12.45
CA ARG A 85 -2.55 4.88 -13.46
C ARG A 85 -1.60 3.68 -13.45
N ALA A 86 -1.15 3.24 -12.28
CA ALA A 86 -0.22 2.14 -12.12
C ALA A 86 -0.78 0.83 -12.68
N VAL A 87 -2.07 0.55 -12.48
CA VAL A 87 -2.69 -0.72 -12.92
C VAL A 87 -3.38 -0.64 -14.28
N ALA A 88 -3.47 0.55 -14.90
CA ALA A 88 -4.17 0.75 -16.17
C ALA A 88 -3.72 -0.19 -17.30
N PRO A 89 -2.41 -0.51 -17.47
CA PRO A 89 -1.95 -1.41 -18.53
C PRO A 89 -2.16 -2.90 -18.20
N MET A 90 -2.61 -3.24 -17.00
CA MET A 90 -2.64 -4.61 -16.53
C MET A 90 -3.95 -5.32 -16.88
N PRO A 91 -3.91 -6.60 -17.27
CA PRO A 91 -5.09 -7.44 -17.29
C PRO A 91 -5.62 -7.63 -15.84
N ALA A 92 -6.91 -7.94 -15.69
CA ALA A 92 -7.50 -8.24 -14.38
C ALA A 92 -6.72 -9.38 -13.69
N PRO A 93 -6.09 -9.14 -12.52
CA PRO A 93 -5.37 -10.16 -11.78
C PRO A 93 -6.35 -11.12 -11.09
N ARG A 94 -5.95 -12.37 -10.94
CA ARG A 94 -6.64 -13.35 -10.08
C ARG A 94 -6.03 -13.41 -8.70
N THR A 95 -4.75 -13.07 -8.58
CA THR A 95 -4.01 -13.09 -7.33
C THR A 95 -3.30 -11.76 -7.12
N VAL A 96 -3.54 -11.14 -5.97
CA VAL A 96 -2.90 -9.89 -5.54
C VAL A 96 -2.20 -10.15 -4.22
N LEU A 97 -0.93 -9.79 -4.13
CA LEU A 97 -0.18 -9.76 -2.88
C LEU A 97 0.13 -8.30 -2.52
N ASP A 98 -0.42 -7.84 -1.41
CA ASP A 98 -0.27 -6.47 -0.88
C ASP A 98 0.64 -6.49 0.34
N LEU A 99 1.92 -6.16 0.16
CA LEU A 99 2.91 -6.03 1.22
C LEU A 99 2.91 -4.58 1.74
N GLY A 100 2.66 -4.43 3.04
CA GLY A 100 2.36 -3.13 3.66
C GLY A 100 0.92 -2.73 3.40
N ALA A 101 -0.02 -3.64 3.71
CA ALA A 101 -1.43 -3.44 3.42
C ALA A 101 -2.10 -2.35 4.29
N ASN A 102 -1.44 -1.88 5.33
CA ASN A 102 -1.94 -0.86 6.25
C ASN A 102 -3.37 -1.23 6.73
N THR A 103 -4.33 -0.35 6.59
CA THR A 103 -5.74 -0.61 6.95
C THR A 103 -6.55 -1.30 5.84
N GLY A 104 -5.91 -1.75 4.77
CA GLY A 104 -6.53 -2.50 3.69
C GLY A 104 -7.35 -1.67 2.71
N LEU A 105 -7.14 -0.35 2.65
CA LEU A 105 -7.87 0.49 1.70
C LEU A 105 -7.46 0.19 0.25
N ALA A 106 -6.18 -0.10 -0.01
CA ALA A 106 -5.71 -0.53 -1.33
C ALA A 106 -6.28 -1.91 -1.69
N ALA A 107 -6.22 -2.87 -0.78
CA ALA A 107 -6.81 -4.19 -0.96
C ALA A 107 -8.33 -4.12 -1.23
N LEU A 108 -9.04 -3.26 -0.49
CA LEU A 108 -10.48 -3.02 -0.71
C LEU A 108 -10.73 -2.45 -2.10
N TRP A 109 -9.89 -1.52 -2.56
CA TRP A 109 -9.96 -0.95 -3.90
C TRP A 109 -9.70 -2.02 -4.97
N PHE A 110 -8.71 -2.89 -4.81
CA PHE A 110 -8.43 -4.01 -5.72
C PHE A 110 -9.63 -4.95 -5.82
N LEU A 111 -10.20 -5.37 -4.69
CA LEU A 111 -11.35 -6.28 -4.65
C LEU A 111 -12.63 -5.66 -5.24
N ARG A 112 -12.79 -4.33 -5.16
CA ARG A 112 -13.90 -3.63 -5.83
C ARG A 112 -13.71 -3.52 -7.34
N ARG A 113 -12.47 -3.34 -7.77
CA ARG A 113 -12.11 -3.29 -9.19
C ARG A 113 -12.10 -4.69 -9.83
N TRP A 114 -11.64 -5.70 -9.11
CA TRP A 114 -11.51 -7.08 -9.53
C TRP A 114 -12.15 -8.03 -8.50
N PRO A 115 -13.48 -8.21 -8.56
CA PRO A 115 -14.21 -8.96 -7.53
C PRO A 115 -13.84 -10.45 -7.45
N ASP A 116 -13.27 -11.00 -8.53
CA ASP A 116 -12.86 -12.41 -8.60
C ASP A 116 -11.39 -12.60 -8.18
N ALA A 117 -10.71 -11.54 -7.73
CA ALA A 117 -9.34 -11.63 -7.26
C ALA A 117 -9.27 -12.16 -5.82
N HIS A 118 -8.31 -13.02 -5.55
CA HIS A 118 -7.89 -13.40 -4.20
C HIS A 118 -6.78 -12.45 -3.75
N VAL A 119 -6.94 -11.79 -2.61
CA VAL A 119 -5.96 -10.81 -2.09
C VAL A 119 -5.32 -11.35 -0.82
N VAL A 120 -3.99 -11.36 -0.77
CA VAL A 120 -3.21 -11.64 0.44
C VAL A 120 -2.60 -10.33 0.93
N CYS A 121 -2.90 -9.95 2.16
CA CYS A 121 -2.45 -8.71 2.80
C CYS A 121 -1.44 -9.01 3.88
N VAL A 122 -0.29 -8.35 3.85
CA VAL A 122 0.77 -8.46 4.87
C VAL A 122 0.88 -7.11 5.59
N GLU A 123 0.68 -7.10 6.90
CA GLU A 123 0.71 -5.88 7.71
C GLU A 123 1.12 -6.22 9.16
N PRO A 124 2.19 -5.62 9.71
CA PRO A 124 2.67 -5.95 11.05
C PRO A 124 1.97 -5.18 12.19
N GLU A 125 1.43 -3.98 11.95
CA GLU A 125 0.91 -3.12 13.02
C GLU A 125 -0.48 -3.60 13.49
N VAL A 126 -0.63 -3.88 14.78
CA VAL A 126 -1.83 -4.50 15.36
C VAL A 126 -3.10 -3.67 15.15
N GLY A 127 -3.01 -2.35 15.27
CA GLY A 127 -4.15 -1.43 15.05
C GLY A 127 -4.55 -1.35 13.58
N ASN A 128 -3.57 -1.39 12.66
CA ASN A 128 -3.80 -1.51 11.23
C ASN A 128 -4.47 -2.84 10.91
N VAL A 129 -3.93 -3.95 11.40
CA VAL A 129 -4.50 -5.30 11.21
C VAL A 129 -5.95 -5.38 11.72
N ALA A 130 -6.27 -4.78 12.86
CA ALA A 130 -7.64 -4.75 13.37
C ALA A 130 -8.60 -4.02 12.42
N THR A 131 -8.14 -2.90 11.85
CA THR A 131 -8.92 -2.11 10.88
C THR A 131 -8.99 -2.81 9.52
N LEU A 132 -7.88 -3.40 9.06
CA LEU A 132 -7.77 -4.22 7.85
C LEU A 132 -8.79 -5.37 7.86
N ARG A 133 -8.87 -6.12 8.96
CA ARG A 133 -9.88 -7.18 9.15
C ARG A 133 -11.31 -6.65 9.02
N THR A 134 -11.56 -5.45 9.54
CA THR A 134 -12.90 -4.82 9.45
C THR A 134 -13.20 -4.37 8.02
N ASN A 135 -12.22 -3.81 7.32
CA ASN A 135 -12.39 -3.32 5.96
C ASN A 135 -12.57 -4.45 4.93
N LEU A 136 -11.93 -5.60 5.17
CA LEU A 136 -12.00 -6.74 4.26
C LEU A 136 -12.97 -7.83 4.73
N GLN A 137 -13.78 -7.53 5.75
CA GLN A 137 -14.80 -8.47 6.22
C GLN A 137 -15.68 -8.94 5.05
N ASP A 138 -15.91 -10.25 4.96
CA ASP A 138 -16.73 -10.91 3.93
C ASP A 138 -16.19 -10.78 2.48
N LEU A 139 -14.92 -10.42 2.30
CA LEU A 139 -14.24 -10.40 1.01
C LEU A 139 -13.21 -11.54 0.90
N ASP A 140 -12.85 -11.91 -0.33
CA ASP A 140 -11.82 -12.94 -0.57
C ASP A 140 -10.42 -12.40 -0.32
N ALA A 141 -10.09 -12.27 0.97
CA ALA A 141 -8.82 -11.76 1.44
C ALA A 141 -8.25 -12.59 2.58
N ARG A 142 -6.95 -12.85 2.52
CA ARG A 142 -6.18 -13.47 3.60
C ARG A 142 -5.23 -12.47 4.23
N ILE A 143 -5.11 -12.48 5.56
CA ILE A 143 -4.30 -11.51 6.31
C ILE A 143 -3.18 -12.24 7.03
N VAL A 144 -1.95 -11.81 6.76
CA VAL A 144 -0.72 -12.23 7.41
C VAL A 144 -0.29 -11.10 8.35
N PRO A 145 -0.52 -11.22 9.67
CA PRO A 145 -0.28 -10.14 10.63
C PRO A 145 1.18 -10.08 11.08
N HIS A 146 2.11 -9.99 10.13
CA HIS A 146 3.54 -9.99 10.32
C HIS A 146 4.20 -8.95 9.41
N ALA A 147 5.45 -8.59 9.72
CA ALA A 147 6.30 -7.92 8.76
C ALA A 147 6.89 -8.94 7.76
N VAL A 148 7.30 -8.49 6.59
CA VAL A 148 8.00 -9.31 5.60
C VAL A 148 9.42 -8.83 5.41
N GLY A 149 10.35 -9.75 5.21
CA GLY A 149 11.76 -9.46 4.97
C GLY A 149 12.51 -10.66 4.43
N GLY A 150 13.82 -10.54 4.27
CA GLY A 150 14.67 -11.61 3.73
C GLY A 150 14.83 -12.82 4.66
N THR A 151 14.76 -12.62 5.99
CA THR A 151 14.96 -13.68 6.98
C THR A 151 13.98 -13.58 8.13
N ARG A 152 13.61 -14.76 8.69
CA ARG A 152 12.77 -14.83 9.89
C ARG A 152 13.51 -14.27 11.10
N ARG A 153 12.91 -13.32 11.79
CA ARG A 153 13.42 -12.70 13.02
C ARG A 153 12.35 -11.94 13.78
N THR A 154 12.64 -11.57 15.02
CA THR A 154 11.90 -10.51 15.70
C THR A 154 12.57 -9.17 15.41
N ALA A 155 11.80 -8.16 15.07
CA ALA A 155 12.27 -6.79 14.84
C ALA A 155 11.43 -5.79 15.64
N GLN A 156 11.85 -4.52 15.65
CA GLN A 156 11.11 -3.45 16.31
C GLN A 156 10.39 -2.60 15.25
N LEU A 157 9.08 -2.45 15.42
CA LEU A 157 8.28 -1.55 14.63
C LEU A 157 8.30 -0.17 15.31
N THR A 158 8.89 0.81 14.65
CA THR A 158 9.02 2.17 15.18
C THR A 158 8.25 3.15 14.32
N THR A 159 7.69 4.17 14.97
CA THR A 159 7.15 5.34 14.27
C THR A 159 8.28 6.35 14.07
N THR A 160 8.58 6.72 12.84
CA THR A 160 9.59 7.73 12.54
C THR A 160 8.95 9.12 12.51
N ASN A 161 9.47 10.05 13.33
CA ASN A 161 9.16 11.51 13.29
C ASN A 161 7.69 11.94 13.35
N GLY A 162 6.82 11.19 14.06
CA GLY A 162 5.41 11.57 14.23
C GLY A 162 4.56 11.43 12.96
N GLU A 163 5.12 10.99 11.87
CA GLU A 163 4.42 10.46 10.72
C GLU A 163 4.31 8.95 10.90
N PHE A 164 3.15 8.41 10.62
CA PHE A 164 2.80 7.02 10.93
C PHE A 164 3.39 6.01 9.94
N ALA A 165 4.59 6.27 9.45
CA ALA A 165 5.40 5.31 8.72
C ALA A 165 6.07 4.39 9.73
N PHE A 166 5.77 3.11 9.66
CA PHE A 166 6.37 2.11 10.54
C PHE A 166 7.61 1.54 9.88
N THR A 167 8.77 1.91 10.39
CA THR A 167 10.04 1.34 9.90
C THR A 167 10.46 0.18 10.79
N ILE A 168 10.90 -0.92 10.17
CA ILE A 168 11.46 -2.06 10.86
C ILE A 168 12.92 -1.76 11.19
N THR A 169 13.24 -1.65 12.48
CA THR A 169 14.63 -1.44 12.94
C THR A 169 15.15 -2.65 13.67
N GLY A 170 16.45 -2.95 13.50
CA GLY A 170 17.13 -4.00 14.25
C GLY A 170 17.57 -3.63 15.67
N THR A 171 17.34 -2.38 16.11
CA THR A 171 17.78 -1.88 17.42
C THR A 171 16.79 -2.24 18.52
N ALA A 172 17.22 -3.08 19.45
CA ALA A 172 16.43 -3.45 20.63
C ALA A 172 16.14 -2.23 21.52
N GLY A 173 14.90 -2.05 21.93
CA GLY A 173 14.50 -1.13 23.00
C GLY A 173 13.70 0.11 22.58
N GLN A 174 13.46 0.35 21.28
CA GLN A 174 12.62 1.45 20.81
C GLN A 174 11.59 0.92 19.80
N GLY A 175 10.37 0.67 20.22
CA GLY A 175 9.27 0.24 19.34
C GLY A 175 8.45 -0.92 19.88
N VAL A 176 7.54 -1.42 19.05
CA VAL A 176 6.72 -2.59 19.35
C VAL A 176 7.36 -3.80 18.67
N PRO A 177 7.62 -4.91 19.39
CA PRO A 177 8.18 -6.10 18.79
C PRO A 177 7.21 -6.70 17.78
N VAL A 178 7.71 -7.02 16.57
CA VAL A 178 6.98 -7.69 15.50
C VAL A 178 7.78 -8.85 14.95
N GLU A 179 7.10 -9.87 14.50
CA GLU A 179 7.74 -10.98 13.78
C GLU A 179 7.88 -10.63 12.31
N VAL A 180 9.07 -10.89 11.77
CA VAL A 180 9.38 -10.80 10.34
C VAL A 180 9.35 -12.21 9.78
N VAL A 181 8.54 -12.42 8.75
CA VAL A 181 8.42 -13.66 7.99
C VAL A 181 9.06 -13.51 6.62
N THR A 182 9.36 -14.61 5.96
CA THR A 182 9.88 -14.62 4.59
C THR A 182 8.75 -14.60 3.55
N MET A 183 9.10 -14.32 2.29
CA MET A 183 8.14 -14.44 1.19
C MET A 183 7.62 -15.87 1.03
N ASP A 184 8.44 -16.89 1.28
CA ASP A 184 7.99 -18.29 1.24
C ASP A 184 6.90 -18.57 2.28
N ASP A 185 7.01 -17.97 3.48
CA ASP A 185 5.98 -18.06 4.51
C ASP A 185 4.67 -17.41 4.04
N VAL A 186 4.77 -16.21 3.47
CA VAL A 186 3.62 -15.46 2.96
C VAL A 186 2.93 -16.24 1.84
N LEU A 187 3.69 -16.76 0.88
CA LEU A 187 3.16 -17.54 -0.24
C LEU A 187 2.49 -18.84 0.24
N ALA A 188 3.08 -19.52 1.22
CA ALA A 188 2.51 -20.73 1.80
C ALA A 188 1.22 -20.45 2.56
N VAL A 189 1.19 -19.40 3.39
CA VAL A 189 -0.03 -18.98 4.10
C VAL A 189 -1.09 -18.49 3.11
N GLY A 190 -0.69 -17.76 2.06
CA GLY A 190 -1.57 -17.22 1.03
C GLY A 190 -2.13 -18.27 0.07
N ASP A 191 -1.54 -19.46 0.00
CA ASP A 191 -1.80 -20.46 -1.04
C ASP A 191 -1.63 -19.86 -2.46
N LEU A 192 -0.53 -19.11 -2.66
CA LEU A 192 -0.23 -18.37 -3.88
C LEU A 192 0.82 -19.10 -4.73
N PRO A 193 0.42 -19.93 -5.70
CA PRO A 193 1.36 -20.55 -6.64
C PRO A 193 1.96 -19.52 -7.62
N SER A 194 1.23 -18.45 -7.90
CA SER A 194 1.67 -17.32 -8.73
C SER A 194 1.10 -16.01 -8.18
N ILE A 195 1.73 -14.89 -8.52
CA ILE A 195 1.33 -13.54 -8.11
C ILE A 195 1.07 -12.75 -9.40
N ASP A 196 -0.20 -12.48 -9.72
CA ASP A 196 -0.51 -11.68 -10.89
C ASP A 196 -0.16 -10.20 -10.67
N LEU A 197 -0.39 -9.69 -9.44
CA LEU A 197 0.03 -8.36 -9.01
C LEU A 197 0.67 -8.42 -7.63
N LEU A 198 1.93 -7.98 -7.53
CA LEU A 198 2.63 -7.69 -6.30
C LEU A 198 2.63 -6.17 -6.04
N LYS A 199 2.01 -5.72 -4.94
CA LYS A 199 2.20 -4.35 -4.42
C LYS A 199 3.19 -4.42 -3.26
N VAL A 200 4.18 -3.52 -3.25
CA VAL A 200 5.17 -3.40 -2.17
C VAL A 200 5.24 -1.94 -1.72
N ASP A 201 4.97 -1.72 -0.45
CA ASP A 201 5.05 -0.44 0.24
C ASP A 201 5.31 -0.75 1.72
N ILE A 202 6.59 -1.03 2.03
CA ILE A 202 7.06 -1.56 3.33
C ILE A 202 8.06 -0.63 4.02
N GLU A 203 8.00 0.65 3.62
CA GLU A 203 8.63 1.78 4.30
C GLU A 203 10.14 1.61 4.58
N GLY A 204 10.87 1.18 3.52
CA GLY A 204 12.34 1.10 3.51
C GLY A 204 12.90 -0.31 3.72
N ALA A 205 12.06 -1.35 3.80
CA ALA A 205 12.53 -2.74 3.84
C ALA A 205 12.63 -3.38 2.43
N GLU A 206 12.39 -2.62 1.35
CA GLU A 206 12.38 -3.10 -0.03
C GLU A 206 13.73 -3.68 -0.43
N ALA A 207 14.81 -3.00 -0.11
CA ALA A 207 16.17 -3.48 -0.43
C ALA A 207 16.46 -4.85 0.21
N GLU A 208 16.06 -5.08 1.46
CA GLU A 208 16.19 -6.37 2.13
C GLU A 208 15.31 -7.45 1.46
N LEU A 209 14.07 -7.09 1.14
CA LEU A 209 13.11 -8.01 0.53
C LEU A 209 13.60 -8.53 -0.83
N PHE A 210 14.12 -7.64 -1.67
CA PHE A 210 14.56 -7.97 -3.02
C PHE A 210 16.01 -8.48 -3.09
N ALA A 211 16.81 -8.33 -2.04
CA ALA A 211 18.20 -8.82 -2.02
C ALA A 211 18.31 -10.33 -2.26
N ASP A 212 17.34 -11.11 -1.77
CA ASP A 212 17.23 -12.55 -1.96
C ASP A 212 15.84 -12.96 -2.46
N CYS A 213 15.53 -12.56 -3.68
CA CYS A 213 14.21 -12.80 -4.29
C CYS A 213 14.15 -14.04 -5.21
N ALA A 214 15.23 -14.80 -5.37
CA ALA A 214 15.32 -15.90 -6.35
C ALA A 214 14.27 -17.01 -6.15
N GLY A 215 13.79 -17.21 -4.91
CA GLY A 215 12.78 -18.24 -4.60
C GLY A 215 11.36 -17.90 -5.02
N TRP A 216 11.07 -16.63 -5.36
CA TRP A 216 9.70 -16.20 -5.56
C TRP A 216 9.48 -15.16 -6.68
N ILE A 217 10.51 -14.44 -7.12
CA ILE A 217 10.36 -13.34 -8.08
C ILE A 217 9.87 -13.81 -9.46
N ASP A 218 10.20 -15.02 -9.86
CA ASP A 218 9.75 -15.63 -11.10
C ASP A 218 8.24 -15.97 -11.12
N ARG A 219 7.58 -15.95 -9.94
CA ARG A 219 6.13 -16.13 -9.81
C ARG A 219 5.34 -14.83 -9.99
N VAL A 220 6.03 -13.67 -10.01
CA VAL A 220 5.42 -12.34 -10.14
C VAL A 220 5.26 -11.98 -11.62
N ARG A 221 4.05 -11.56 -12.01
CA ARG A 221 3.75 -11.06 -13.36
C ARG A 221 3.86 -9.56 -13.48
N TRP A 222 3.23 -8.86 -12.54
CA TRP A 222 3.26 -7.41 -12.43
C TRP A 222 3.61 -7.00 -11.02
N MET A 223 4.30 -5.89 -10.89
CA MET A 223 4.57 -5.29 -9.58
C MET A 223 4.36 -3.79 -9.60
N VAL A 224 3.88 -3.26 -8.48
CA VAL A 224 3.86 -1.84 -8.12
C VAL A 224 4.67 -1.70 -6.85
N VAL A 225 5.80 -1.04 -6.91
CA VAL A 225 6.75 -0.95 -5.79
C VAL A 225 7.00 0.52 -5.45
N GLU A 226 6.81 0.88 -4.19
CA GLU A 226 7.31 2.13 -3.63
C GLU A 226 8.75 1.94 -3.19
N CYS A 227 9.68 2.64 -3.85
CA CYS A 227 11.11 2.55 -3.56
C CYS A 227 11.51 3.68 -2.61
N HIS A 228 11.89 3.33 -1.38
CA HIS A 228 12.23 4.28 -0.30
C HIS A 228 13.72 4.32 0.01
N GLY A 229 14.16 5.39 0.69
CA GLY A 229 15.43 5.43 1.42
C GLY A 229 16.71 5.28 0.60
N GLY A 230 16.67 5.56 -0.70
CA GLY A 230 17.82 5.40 -1.59
C GLY A 230 17.85 4.07 -2.34
N TYR A 231 16.89 3.17 -2.09
CA TYR A 231 16.62 2.05 -2.97
C TYR A 231 15.85 2.56 -4.18
N ASP A 232 16.41 2.42 -5.37
CA ASP A 232 15.88 3.00 -6.58
C ASP A 232 15.44 1.94 -7.61
N VAL A 233 14.90 2.42 -8.73
CA VAL A 233 14.42 1.57 -9.84
C VAL A 233 15.53 0.70 -10.42
N GLU A 234 16.75 1.23 -10.55
CA GLU A 234 17.87 0.50 -11.15
C GLU A 234 18.28 -0.65 -10.24
N GLN A 235 18.33 -0.40 -8.93
CA GLN A 235 18.62 -1.43 -7.93
C GLN A 235 17.52 -2.50 -7.89
N LEU A 236 16.24 -2.10 -7.90
CA LEU A 236 15.09 -3.03 -7.96
C LEU A 236 15.21 -3.96 -9.18
N LEU A 237 15.43 -3.42 -10.37
CA LEU A 237 15.54 -4.22 -11.59
C LEU A 237 16.78 -5.12 -11.59
N ALA A 238 17.90 -4.64 -11.05
CA ALA A 238 19.12 -5.43 -10.90
C ALA A 238 18.93 -6.61 -9.94
N ASP A 239 18.23 -6.40 -8.82
CA ASP A 239 17.90 -7.44 -7.83
C ASP A 239 16.97 -8.48 -8.42
N CYS A 240 15.90 -8.07 -9.09
CA CYS A 240 14.99 -8.98 -9.80
C CYS A 240 15.73 -9.83 -10.84
N LYS A 241 16.61 -9.21 -11.63
CA LYS A 241 17.42 -9.92 -12.64
C LYS A 241 18.37 -10.92 -12.00
N ARG A 242 19.00 -10.55 -10.88
CA ARG A 242 19.86 -11.45 -10.09
C ARG A 242 19.07 -12.62 -9.52
N GLY A 243 17.81 -12.37 -9.12
CA GLY A 243 16.84 -13.39 -8.68
C GLY A 243 16.29 -14.28 -9.80
N GLY A 244 16.65 -14.01 -11.08
CA GLY A 244 16.28 -14.85 -12.22
C GLY A 244 15.07 -14.35 -13.03
N ALA A 245 14.52 -13.17 -12.74
CA ALA A 245 13.39 -12.61 -13.49
C ALA A 245 13.71 -11.21 -14.04
N GLY A 246 13.47 -11.00 -15.33
CA GLY A 246 13.55 -9.69 -15.98
C GLY A 246 12.23 -8.95 -15.90
N PHE A 247 12.30 -7.64 -15.65
CA PHE A 247 11.13 -6.76 -15.64
C PHE A 247 11.35 -5.55 -16.53
N GLU A 248 10.27 -5.09 -17.16
CA GLU A 248 10.20 -3.87 -17.94
C GLU A 248 9.34 -2.85 -17.20
N VAL A 249 9.87 -1.66 -16.99
CA VAL A 249 9.14 -0.55 -16.36
C VAL A 249 8.08 -0.03 -17.34
N THR A 250 6.83 -0.04 -16.92
CA THR A 250 5.70 0.45 -17.70
C THR A 250 5.20 1.81 -17.22
N ASP A 251 5.45 2.16 -15.97
CA ASP A 251 5.17 3.49 -15.38
C ASP A 251 6.17 3.80 -14.27
N LEU A 252 6.57 5.07 -14.17
CA LEU A 252 7.41 5.59 -13.10
C LEU A 252 6.85 6.93 -12.64
N ASP A 253 6.54 7.01 -11.35
CA ASP A 253 6.06 8.24 -10.71
C ASP A 253 7.06 8.67 -9.64
N GLU A 254 7.96 9.56 -10.01
CA GLU A 254 8.91 10.13 -9.07
C GLU A 254 8.21 11.11 -8.12
N LYS A 255 8.44 10.94 -6.83
CA LYS A 255 7.90 11.78 -5.75
C LYS A 255 9.04 12.52 -5.02
N PRO A 256 9.79 13.41 -5.71
CA PRO A 256 11.01 14.00 -5.14
C PRO A 256 10.75 14.78 -3.85
N GLY A 257 9.55 15.33 -3.68
CA GLY A 257 9.14 16.02 -2.44
C GLY A 257 8.79 15.08 -1.28
N TRP A 258 8.71 13.77 -1.52
CA TRP A 258 8.34 12.74 -0.55
C TRP A 258 9.49 11.76 -0.28
N GLY A 259 10.54 11.77 -1.11
CA GLY A 259 11.72 10.92 -0.93
C GLY A 259 11.55 9.47 -1.37
N PHE A 260 10.55 9.17 -2.22
CA PHE A 260 10.35 7.86 -2.81
C PHE A 260 9.90 7.95 -4.28
N SER A 261 9.91 6.83 -4.97
CA SER A 261 9.34 6.67 -6.31
C SER A 261 8.43 5.46 -6.36
N VAL A 262 7.37 5.54 -7.18
CA VAL A 262 6.46 4.43 -7.45
C VAL A 262 6.77 3.85 -8.82
N VAL A 263 7.14 2.58 -8.85
CA VAL A 263 7.51 1.86 -10.07
C VAL A 263 6.44 0.85 -10.39
N THR A 264 5.89 0.90 -11.61
CA THR A 264 5.10 -0.21 -12.15
C THR A 264 5.96 -0.95 -13.18
N ALA A 265 6.08 -2.26 -13.00
CA ALA A 265 6.85 -3.08 -13.92
C ALA A 265 6.14 -4.40 -14.24
N ARG A 266 6.37 -4.87 -15.46
CA ARG A 266 5.84 -6.13 -15.99
C ARG A 266 6.98 -7.09 -16.19
N ARG A 267 6.78 -8.37 -15.83
CA ARG A 267 7.74 -9.43 -16.12
C ARG A 267 7.89 -9.61 -17.64
N VAL A 268 9.13 -9.63 -18.09
CA VAL A 268 9.47 -9.94 -19.49
C VAL A 268 9.44 -11.46 -19.64
N GLY A 269 8.59 -11.97 -20.54
CA GLY A 269 8.49 -13.41 -20.81
C GLY A 269 9.83 -13.93 -21.35
N THR A 270 10.27 -15.07 -20.83
CA THR A 270 11.22 -15.91 -21.55
C THR A 270 10.48 -16.50 -22.77
N SER A 271 11.16 -16.73 -23.89
CA SER A 271 10.58 -17.25 -25.15
C SER A 271 9.85 -18.62 -25.01
N SER A 272 9.67 -19.11 -23.79
CA SER A 272 8.97 -20.34 -23.39
C SER A 272 7.72 -20.10 -22.53
N ASP A 273 7.30 -18.86 -22.33
CA ASP A 273 6.13 -18.55 -21.49
C ASP A 273 4.84 -18.75 -22.34
N PRO A 274 3.92 -19.71 -21.99
CA PRO A 274 2.73 -19.98 -22.79
C PRO A 274 1.66 -18.89 -22.75
N LEU A 275 1.97 -17.72 -22.17
CA LEU A 275 1.08 -16.58 -21.98
C LEU A 275 1.61 -15.26 -22.60
N SER A 276 2.57 -15.36 -23.56
CA SER A 276 2.99 -14.22 -24.38
C SER A 276 2.00 -13.93 -25.51
#